data_097c1c7516b9226e362351f8d38dcdde
#
_entry.id   097c1c7516b9226e362351f8d38dcdde
#
_cell.length_a   1.000
_cell.length_b   1.000
_cell.length_c   1.000
_cell.angle_alpha   90.00
_cell.angle_beta   90.00
_cell.angle_gamma   90.00
#
_symmetry.space_group_name_H-M   'P 1'
#
loop_
_entity.id
_entity.type
_entity.pdbx_description
1 polymer ?
#
loop_
_entity_poly.entity_id
_entity_poly.type
_entity_poly.pdbx_seq_one_letter_code
_entity_poly.pdbx_strand_id
1 'polypeptide(L)'
;FAELNKRYGCQLQIGGSDQWGNITAGIDLTRRIHHKHVHALTLPLVAKAYGTQFGKTESGAIWLDAKKTSPYAFYQFWLNTADADVYKFLNYFTFLSVQEIAAIEAADKSSGTKPEAQRILAENATELVHGKAALEAAQRISLSLFSGSLSSLTESDLEQLAQDGMPGVQLEKSVKNLIDALVTSGLAKSKSEARTFIQSGSVSINGQKADALEHQFSAEEQLFGRFTLLKRGKKNYGMISWI
;
A
#
# COMPACT_ATOMS: atom_id res chain seq x y z
N PHE A 1 -14.28 -2.83 -31.23
CA PHE A 1 -13.06 -2.78 -32.06
C PHE A 1 -13.33 -2.07 -33.39
N ALA A 2 -14.38 -2.45 -34.16
CA ALA A 2 -14.65 -1.88 -35.48
C ALA A 2 -14.71 -0.35 -35.48
N GLU A 3 -15.39 0.29 -34.51
CA GLU A 3 -15.50 1.73 -34.41
C GLU A 3 -14.14 2.41 -34.11
N LEU A 4 -13.31 1.82 -33.25
CA LEU A 4 -11.95 2.30 -32.98
C LEU A 4 -11.06 2.21 -34.23
N ASN A 5 -11.19 1.11 -34.98
CA ASN A 5 -10.49 1.00 -36.25
C ASN A 5 -10.94 2.06 -37.27
N LYS A 6 -12.25 2.32 -37.38
CA LYS A 6 -12.78 3.32 -38.29
C LYS A 6 -12.32 4.73 -37.95
N ARG A 7 -12.42 5.15 -36.67
CA ARG A 7 -12.13 6.53 -36.25
C ARG A 7 -10.65 6.82 -36.08
N TYR A 8 -9.89 5.85 -35.54
CA TYR A 8 -8.52 6.08 -35.10
C TYR A 8 -7.49 5.16 -35.78
N GLY A 9 -7.91 4.32 -36.73
CA GLY A 9 -7.00 3.37 -37.35
C GLY A 9 -6.46 2.28 -36.41
N CYS A 10 -7.14 2.01 -35.29
CA CYS A 10 -6.72 1.02 -34.30
C CYS A 10 -6.62 -0.37 -34.95
N GLN A 11 -5.44 -1.00 -34.89
CA GLN A 11 -5.15 -2.29 -35.53
C GLN A 11 -4.93 -3.42 -34.56
N LEU A 12 -4.67 -3.13 -33.27
CA LEU A 12 -4.43 -4.13 -32.23
C LEU A 12 -5.33 -3.84 -31.02
N GLN A 13 -6.05 -4.87 -30.54
CA GLN A 13 -6.76 -4.84 -29.28
C GLN A 13 -6.17 -5.86 -28.33
N ILE A 14 -5.88 -5.42 -27.08
CA ILE A 14 -5.30 -6.24 -26.03
C ILE A 14 -6.33 -6.40 -24.91
N GLY A 15 -6.42 -7.57 -24.32
CA GLY A 15 -7.30 -7.83 -23.17
C GLY A 15 -6.89 -9.05 -22.36
N GLY A 16 -7.62 -9.31 -21.27
CA GLY A 16 -7.49 -10.56 -20.56
C GLY A 16 -8.03 -11.74 -21.34
N SER A 17 -7.65 -12.98 -20.99
CA SER A 17 -8.11 -14.19 -21.67
C SER A 17 -9.63 -14.38 -21.63
N ASP A 18 -10.31 -13.80 -20.64
CA ASP A 18 -11.77 -13.74 -20.54
C ASP A 18 -12.42 -12.90 -21.64
N GLN A 19 -11.67 -11.98 -22.26
CA GLN A 19 -12.13 -11.11 -23.34
C GLN A 19 -11.93 -11.72 -24.75
N TRP A 20 -11.39 -12.94 -24.86
CA TRP A 20 -11.09 -13.57 -26.14
C TRP A 20 -12.29 -13.58 -27.10
N GLY A 21 -13.45 -14.04 -26.62
CA GLY A 21 -14.68 -14.09 -27.42
C GLY A 21 -15.14 -12.72 -27.93
N ASN A 22 -15.08 -11.70 -27.07
CA ASN A 22 -15.46 -10.32 -27.44
C ASN A 22 -14.50 -9.72 -28.47
N ILE A 23 -13.19 -9.94 -28.31
CA ILE A 23 -12.18 -9.40 -29.21
C ILE A 23 -12.23 -10.09 -30.58
N THR A 24 -12.39 -11.41 -30.62
CA THR A 24 -12.50 -12.16 -31.88
C THR A 24 -13.76 -11.81 -32.65
N ALA A 25 -14.90 -11.62 -31.96
CA ALA A 25 -16.13 -11.11 -32.59
C ALA A 25 -15.91 -9.70 -33.19
N GLY A 26 -15.16 -8.84 -32.51
CA GLY A 26 -14.77 -7.52 -32.99
C GLY A 26 -13.88 -7.57 -34.24
N ILE A 27 -12.95 -8.54 -34.34
CA ILE A 27 -12.11 -8.79 -35.52
C ILE A 27 -12.99 -9.19 -36.72
N ASP A 28 -13.89 -10.16 -36.52
CA ASP A 28 -14.77 -10.62 -37.59
C ASP A 28 -15.71 -9.51 -38.08
N LEU A 29 -16.27 -8.73 -37.17
CA LEU A 29 -17.08 -7.56 -37.50
C LEU A 29 -16.30 -6.54 -38.32
N THR A 30 -15.06 -6.19 -37.91
CA THR A 30 -14.21 -5.23 -38.61
C THR A 30 -13.90 -5.71 -40.03
N ARG A 31 -13.59 -7.00 -40.20
CA ARG A 31 -13.36 -7.61 -41.47
C ARG A 31 -14.58 -7.51 -42.40
N ARG A 32 -15.80 -7.79 -41.85
CA ARG A 32 -17.05 -7.79 -42.64
C ARG A 32 -17.48 -6.39 -43.07
N ILE A 33 -17.41 -5.39 -42.19
CA ILE A 33 -17.96 -4.04 -42.46
C ILE A 33 -16.94 -3.04 -43.01
N HIS A 34 -15.65 -3.24 -42.70
CA HIS A 34 -14.57 -2.31 -43.12
C HIS A 34 -13.59 -2.96 -44.08
N HIS A 35 -13.71 -4.27 -44.36
CA HIS A 35 -12.78 -5.03 -45.21
C HIS A 35 -11.31 -4.87 -44.77
N LYS A 36 -11.06 -4.71 -43.45
CA LYS A 36 -9.73 -4.54 -42.86
C LYS A 36 -9.38 -5.71 -41.97
N HIS A 37 -8.10 -6.07 -41.97
CA HIS A 37 -7.52 -7.03 -41.02
C HIS A 37 -7.04 -6.28 -39.79
N VAL A 38 -7.36 -6.80 -38.62
CA VAL A 38 -6.94 -6.30 -37.31
C VAL A 38 -6.53 -7.47 -36.42
N HIS A 39 -5.79 -7.21 -35.39
CA HIS A 39 -5.12 -8.21 -34.56
C HIS A 39 -5.60 -8.18 -33.12
N ALA A 40 -5.49 -9.30 -32.43
CA ALA A 40 -5.78 -9.43 -31.01
C ALA A 40 -4.60 -10.06 -30.27
N LEU A 41 -4.43 -9.63 -29.03
CA LEU A 41 -3.54 -10.27 -28.07
C LEU A 41 -4.29 -10.41 -26.75
N THR A 42 -4.32 -11.63 -26.21
CA THR A 42 -4.85 -11.84 -24.86
C THR A 42 -3.77 -12.35 -23.93
N LEU A 43 -3.85 -11.92 -22.69
CA LEU A 43 -2.94 -12.29 -21.62
C LEU A 43 -3.71 -13.09 -20.56
N PRO A 44 -3.07 -14.05 -19.86
CA PRO A 44 -3.68 -14.70 -18.71
C PRO A 44 -4.14 -13.68 -17.67
N LEU A 45 -5.26 -13.95 -17.00
CA LEU A 45 -5.71 -13.12 -15.89
C LEU A 45 -4.71 -13.16 -14.74
N VAL A 46 -4.43 -12.00 -14.15
CA VAL A 46 -3.56 -11.90 -12.99
C VAL A 46 -4.36 -12.35 -11.76
N ALA A 47 -4.02 -13.52 -11.24
CA ALA A 47 -4.58 -14.07 -10.01
C ALA A 47 -3.47 -14.35 -9.00
N LYS A 48 -3.78 -14.23 -7.71
CA LYS A 48 -2.92 -14.69 -6.63
C LYS A 48 -2.88 -16.22 -6.58
N ALA A 49 -1.84 -16.79 -5.97
CA ALA A 49 -1.64 -18.25 -5.88
C ALA A 49 -2.85 -18.99 -5.29
N TYR A 50 -3.59 -18.35 -4.38
CA TYR A 50 -4.80 -18.92 -3.77
C TYR A 50 -6.11 -18.61 -4.54
N GLY A 51 -6.03 -18.21 -5.81
CA GLY A 51 -7.20 -18.02 -6.67
C GLY A 51 -7.97 -16.71 -6.42
N THR A 52 -7.55 -15.87 -5.49
CA THR A 52 -8.20 -14.57 -5.26
C THR A 52 -7.80 -13.56 -6.34
N GLN A 53 -8.75 -12.69 -6.69
CA GLN A 53 -8.52 -11.66 -7.70
C GLN A 53 -7.43 -10.68 -7.22
N PHE A 54 -6.45 -10.41 -8.10
CA PHE A 54 -5.40 -9.42 -7.85
C PHE A 54 -5.98 -8.00 -7.77
N GLY A 55 -5.35 -7.15 -6.95
CA GLY A 55 -5.73 -5.74 -6.81
C GLY A 55 -6.94 -5.46 -5.89
N LYS A 56 -7.54 -6.52 -5.30
CA LYS A 56 -8.53 -6.37 -4.23
C LYS A 56 -7.91 -6.76 -2.89
N THR A 57 -8.08 -5.87 -1.89
CA THR A 57 -7.72 -6.13 -0.50
C THR A 57 -9.00 -6.17 0.35
N GLU A 58 -8.91 -6.53 1.62
CA GLU A 58 -10.02 -6.44 2.57
C GLU A 58 -10.53 -5.00 2.72
N SER A 59 -9.66 -4.01 2.53
CA SER A 59 -9.96 -2.58 2.57
C SER A 59 -10.38 -1.98 1.22
N GLY A 60 -10.45 -2.78 0.13
CA GLY A 60 -10.84 -2.32 -1.20
C GLY A 60 -9.77 -2.47 -2.27
N ALA A 61 -9.88 -1.71 -3.35
CA ALA A 61 -8.92 -1.75 -4.46
C ALA A 61 -7.68 -0.90 -4.16
N ILE A 62 -6.51 -1.35 -4.63
CA ILE A 62 -5.29 -0.54 -4.67
C ILE A 62 -5.32 0.32 -5.94
N TRP A 63 -5.30 1.63 -5.75
CA TRP A 63 -5.38 2.60 -6.83
C TRP A 63 -4.00 3.14 -7.22
N LEU A 64 -3.84 3.46 -8.51
CA LEU A 64 -2.64 4.14 -9.00
C LEU A 64 -2.64 5.65 -8.69
N ASP A 65 -3.81 6.21 -8.41
CA ASP A 65 -3.96 7.61 -8.01
C ASP A 65 -3.55 7.78 -6.54
N ALA A 66 -2.51 8.57 -6.29
CA ALA A 66 -1.97 8.83 -4.96
C ALA A 66 -3.00 9.47 -4.00
N LYS A 67 -4.05 10.11 -4.52
CA LYS A 67 -5.15 10.65 -3.71
C LYS A 67 -6.12 9.59 -3.19
N LYS A 68 -6.11 8.39 -3.79
CA LYS A 68 -6.97 7.26 -3.42
C LYS A 68 -6.23 6.17 -2.67
N THR A 69 -4.96 5.93 -3.01
CA THR A 69 -4.04 5.05 -2.29
C THR A 69 -2.72 5.78 -2.19
N SER A 70 -2.26 6.08 -0.97
CA SER A 70 -1.00 6.79 -0.78
C SER A 70 0.17 5.98 -1.34
N PRO A 71 1.26 6.62 -1.78
CA PRO A 71 2.48 5.91 -2.19
C PRO A 71 3.01 4.97 -1.11
N TYR A 72 2.86 5.33 0.17
CA TYR A 72 3.22 4.46 1.29
C TYR A 72 2.36 3.19 1.34
N ALA A 73 1.03 3.31 1.28
CA ALA A 73 0.13 2.15 1.28
C ALA A 73 0.33 1.29 0.02
N PHE A 74 0.58 1.92 -1.14
CA PHE A 74 0.93 1.24 -2.37
C PHE A 74 2.23 0.44 -2.24
N TYR A 75 3.27 1.04 -1.66
CA TYR A 75 4.54 0.35 -1.36
C TYR A 75 4.34 -0.83 -0.41
N GLN A 76 3.58 -0.64 0.68
CA GLN A 76 3.28 -1.71 1.65
C GLN A 76 2.49 -2.86 1.03
N PHE A 77 1.57 -2.58 0.10
CA PHE A 77 0.84 -3.62 -0.63
C PHE A 77 1.78 -4.58 -1.35
N TRP A 78 2.77 -4.05 -2.08
CA TRP A 78 3.75 -4.86 -2.78
C TRP A 78 4.73 -5.54 -1.84
N LEU A 79 5.17 -4.86 -0.80
CA LEU A 79 6.09 -5.41 0.21
C LEU A 79 5.49 -6.60 0.97
N ASN A 80 4.16 -6.66 1.07
CA ASN A 80 3.42 -7.76 1.70
C ASN A 80 2.95 -8.83 0.70
N THR A 81 3.52 -8.87 -0.50
CA THR A 81 3.23 -9.93 -1.48
C THR A 81 3.64 -11.29 -0.92
N ALA A 82 2.78 -12.29 -1.10
CA ALA A 82 3.05 -13.66 -0.68
C ALA A 82 4.26 -14.24 -1.44
N ASP A 83 5.06 -15.07 -0.78
CA ASP A 83 6.25 -15.72 -1.36
C ASP A 83 5.91 -16.52 -2.63
N ALA A 84 4.73 -17.14 -2.66
CA ALA A 84 4.24 -17.91 -3.80
C ALA A 84 3.94 -17.08 -5.05
N ASP A 85 3.78 -15.74 -4.90
CA ASP A 85 3.40 -14.85 -5.99
C ASP A 85 4.51 -13.88 -6.41
N VAL A 86 5.51 -13.64 -5.55
CA VAL A 86 6.45 -12.53 -5.71
C VAL A 86 7.25 -12.60 -7.03
N TYR A 87 7.80 -13.74 -7.41
CA TYR A 87 8.59 -13.87 -8.65
C TYR A 87 7.73 -13.75 -9.91
N LYS A 88 6.49 -14.24 -9.85
CA LYS A 88 5.50 -14.03 -10.90
C LYS A 88 5.17 -12.55 -11.05
N PHE A 89 5.01 -11.82 -9.94
CA PHE A 89 4.70 -10.40 -9.99
C PHE A 89 5.91 -9.54 -10.38
N LEU A 90 7.14 -9.95 -10.05
CA LEU A 90 8.34 -9.33 -10.62
C LEU A 90 8.32 -9.39 -12.15
N ASN A 91 7.95 -10.53 -12.75
CA ASN A 91 7.82 -10.66 -14.21
C ASN A 91 6.69 -9.79 -14.80
N TYR A 92 5.61 -9.53 -14.08
CA TYR A 92 4.45 -8.80 -14.60
C TYR A 92 4.52 -7.29 -14.39
N PHE A 93 5.14 -6.85 -13.32
CA PHE A 93 5.03 -5.47 -12.83
C PHE A 93 6.37 -4.74 -12.72
N THR A 94 7.45 -5.33 -13.23
CA THR A 94 8.76 -4.66 -13.31
C THR A 94 9.34 -4.78 -14.72
N PHE A 95 10.35 -3.97 -15.01
CA PHE A 95 11.14 -4.08 -16.24
C PHE A 95 12.43 -4.90 -16.07
N LEU A 96 12.53 -5.64 -14.96
CA LEU A 96 13.65 -6.56 -14.76
C LEU A 96 13.59 -7.68 -15.81
N SER A 97 14.75 -8.08 -16.32
CA SER A 97 14.86 -9.20 -17.24
C SER A 97 14.57 -10.53 -16.52
N VAL A 98 14.17 -11.54 -17.29
CA VAL A 98 13.94 -12.90 -16.75
C VAL A 98 15.19 -13.45 -16.05
N GLN A 99 16.40 -13.11 -16.57
CA GLN A 99 17.67 -13.52 -15.98
C GLN A 99 17.92 -12.88 -14.62
N GLU A 100 17.64 -11.58 -14.48
CA GLU A 100 17.73 -10.88 -13.19
C GLU A 100 16.76 -11.45 -12.16
N ILE A 101 15.51 -11.71 -12.57
CA ILE A 101 14.51 -12.30 -11.67
C ILE A 101 14.92 -13.70 -11.24
N ALA A 102 15.46 -14.53 -12.14
CA ALA A 102 15.97 -15.86 -11.82
C ALA A 102 17.16 -15.79 -10.85
N ALA A 103 18.04 -14.79 -10.99
CA ALA A 103 19.15 -14.57 -10.05
C ALA A 103 18.67 -14.17 -8.66
N ILE A 104 17.65 -13.28 -8.57
CA ILE A 104 17.01 -12.90 -7.30
C ILE A 104 16.41 -14.13 -6.61
N GLU A 105 15.66 -14.94 -7.36
CA GLU A 105 15.04 -16.16 -6.82
C GLU A 105 16.10 -17.17 -6.31
N ALA A 106 17.19 -17.37 -7.04
CA ALA A 106 18.28 -18.24 -6.62
C ALA A 106 18.98 -17.70 -5.36
N ALA A 107 19.21 -16.39 -5.27
CA ALA A 107 19.81 -15.75 -4.11
C ALA A 107 18.90 -15.90 -2.88
N ASP A 108 17.61 -15.65 -3.00
CA ASP A 108 16.64 -15.77 -1.91
C ASP A 108 16.54 -17.20 -1.38
N LYS A 109 16.55 -18.21 -2.27
CA LYS A 109 16.53 -19.62 -1.89
C LYS A 109 17.81 -20.09 -1.17
N SER A 110 18.95 -19.44 -1.44
CA SER A 110 20.25 -19.82 -0.88
C SER A 110 20.64 -19.05 0.38
N SER A 111 20.06 -17.88 0.60
CA SER A 111 20.56 -16.92 1.60
C SER A 111 20.28 -17.30 3.05
N GLY A 112 19.27 -18.13 3.33
CA GLY A 112 18.82 -18.41 4.71
C GLY A 112 18.33 -17.17 5.49
N THR A 113 18.31 -16.00 4.85
CA THR A 113 17.85 -14.73 5.40
C THR A 113 16.45 -14.38 4.84
N LYS A 114 15.88 -13.23 5.27
CA LYS A 114 14.61 -12.77 4.72
C LYS A 114 14.76 -12.52 3.21
N PRO A 115 13.84 -13.04 2.38
CA PRO A 115 13.87 -12.80 0.93
C PRO A 115 13.85 -11.31 0.56
N GLU A 116 14.60 -10.97 -0.48
CA GLU A 116 14.70 -9.59 -0.99
C GLU A 116 13.66 -9.29 -2.09
N ALA A 117 13.08 -10.33 -2.68
CA ALA A 117 12.18 -10.20 -3.83
C ALA A 117 11.00 -9.26 -3.57
N GLN A 118 10.36 -9.31 -2.38
CA GLN A 118 9.25 -8.41 -2.03
C GLN A 118 9.69 -6.95 -1.98
N ARG A 119 10.88 -6.69 -1.45
CA ARG A 119 11.43 -5.33 -1.40
C ARG A 119 11.71 -4.82 -2.81
N ILE A 120 12.35 -5.63 -3.64
CA ILE A 120 12.66 -5.29 -5.04
C ILE A 120 11.38 -5.03 -5.83
N LEU A 121 10.34 -5.86 -5.64
CA LEU A 121 9.04 -5.67 -6.27
C LEU A 121 8.40 -4.35 -5.84
N ALA A 122 8.36 -4.08 -4.53
CA ALA A 122 7.76 -2.87 -3.98
C ALA A 122 8.49 -1.60 -4.44
N GLU A 123 9.81 -1.61 -4.49
CA GLU A 123 10.64 -0.51 -4.97
C GLU A 123 10.35 -0.22 -6.45
N ASN A 124 10.46 -1.23 -7.30
CA ASN A 124 10.24 -1.06 -8.74
C ASN A 124 8.81 -0.61 -9.07
N ALA A 125 7.80 -1.25 -8.48
CA ALA A 125 6.40 -0.91 -8.75
C ALA A 125 6.05 0.50 -8.24
N THR A 126 6.55 0.89 -7.07
CA THR A 126 6.28 2.23 -6.51
C THR A 126 7.01 3.31 -7.28
N GLU A 127 8.27 3.10 -7.66
CA GLU A 127 9.01 4.05 -8.48
C GLU A 127 8.38 4.24 -9.86
N LEU A 128 7.93 3.14 -10.48
CA LEU A 128 7.28 3.17 -11.80
C LEU A 128 5.99 4.01 -11.79
N VAL A 129 5.17 3.89 -10.73
CA VAL A 129 3.85 4.53 -10.68
C VAL A 129 3.91 5.93 -10.07
N HIS A 130 4.67 6.11 -9.00
CA HIS A 130 4.67 7.33 -8.18
C HIS A 130 5.97 8.13 -8.26
N GLY A 131 7.01 7.57 -8.89
CA GLY A 131 8.32 8.20 -9.03
C GLY A 131 9.23 8.03 -7.81
N LYS A 132 10.50 8.38 -8.01
CA LYS A 132 11.58 8.17 -7.05
C LYS A 132 11.35 8.87 -5.71
N ALA A 133 10.90 10.12 -5.73
CA ALA A 133 10.67 10.88 -4.50
C ALA A 133 9.59 10.24 -3.60
N ALA A 134 8.54 9.67 -4.20
CA ALA A 134 7.48 8.98 -3.48
C ALA A 134 7.96 7.62 -2.92
N LEU A 135 8.82 6.91 -3.66
CA LEU A 135 9.47 5.70 -3.15
C LEU A 135 10.35 6.00 -1.93
N GLU A 136 11.21 7.03 -2.01
CA GLU A 136 12.06 7.45 -0.90
C GLU A 136 11.24 7.84 0.34
N ALA A 137 10.10 8.51 0.16
CA ALA A 137 9.15 8.82 1.24
C ALA A 137 8.57 7.54 1.86
N ALA A 138 8.10 6.59 1.04
CA ALA A 138 7.54 5.32 1.52
C ALA A 138 8.56 4.48 2.29
N GLN A 139 9.81 4.44 1.83
CA GLN A 139 10.92 3.77 2.51
C GLN A 139 11.25 4.46 3.84
N ARG A 140 11.33 5.79 3.87
CA ARG A 140 11.57 6.59 5.08
C ARG A 140 10.50 6.35 6.14
N ILE A 141 9.22 6.37 5.73
CA ILE A 141 8.09 6.05 6.61
C ILE A 141 8.22 4.63 7.18
N SER A 142 8.46 3.64 6.32
CA SER A 142 8.61 2.25 6.73
C SER A 142 9.72 2.07 7.75
N LEU A 143 10.89 2.67 7.49
CA LEU A 143 12.06 2.60 8.38
C LEU A 143 11.76 3.28 9.73
N SER A 144 11.12 4.45 9.72
CA SER A 144 10.78 5.20 10.93
C SER A 144 9.80 4.45 11.82
N LEU A 145 8.77 3.82 11.25
CA LEU A 145 7.84 2.99 12.00
C LEU A 145 8.50 1.72 12.55
N PHE A 146 9.43 1.13 11.80
CA PHE A 146 10.16 -0.05 12.25
C PHE A 146 11.14 0.27 13.39
N SER A 147 11.93 1.32 13.26
CA SER A 147 12.91 1.76 14.27
C SER A 147 12.27 2.41 15.49
N GLY A 148 11.08 2.98 15.35
CA GLY A 148 10.41 3.80 16.37
C GLY A 148 10.92 5.24 16.44
N SER A 149 11.84 5.64 15.54
CA SER A 149 12.37 7.02 15.46
C SER A 149 11.56 7.81 14.44
N LEU A 150 10.83 8.82 14.90
CA LEU A 150 9.96 9.65 14.05
C LEU A 150 10.62 10.94 13.58
N SER A 151 11.87 11.20 13.99
CA SER A 151 12.58 12.46 13.72
C SER A 151 12.85 12.74 12.24
N SER A 152 12.82 11.71 11.41
CA SER A 152 13.04 11.82 9.97
C SER A 152 11.75 12.01 9.16
N LEU A 153 10.57 11.89 9.80
CA LEU A 153 9.30 12.06 9.11
C LEU A 153 9.00 13.53 8.83
N THR A 154 8.51 13.80 7.64
CA THR A 154 8.00 15.09 7.21
C THR A 154 6.49 15.19 7.44
N GLU A 155 5.91 16.39 7.36
CA GLU A 155 4.46 16.57 7.42
C GLU A 155 3.74 15.76 6.34
N SER A 156 4.26 15.76 5.11
CA SER A 156 3.70 14.97 4.00
C SER A 156 3.75 13.46 4.25
N ASP A 157 4.75 12.97 4.98
CA ASP A 157 4.80 11.56 5.38
C ASP A 157 3.68 11.22 6.36
N LEU A 158 3.39 12.11 7.31
CA LEU A 158 2.28 11.95 8.25
C LEU A 158 0.92 12.07 7.57
N GLU A 159 0.79 12.92 6.54
CA GLU A 159 -0.42 12.98 5.72
C GLU A 159 -0.70 11.66 4.99
N GLN A 160 0.31 11.00 4.42
CA GLN A 160 0.16 9.68 3.82
C GLN A 160 -0.27 8.62 4.85
N LEU A 161 0.32 8.66 6.05
CA LEU A 161 -0.08 7.76 7.14
C LEU A 161 -1.52 8.00 7.62
N ALA A 162 -1.95 9.26 7.68
CA ALA A 162 -3.31 9.64 8.06
C ALA A 162 -4.34 9.30 6.97
N GLN A 163 -3.94 9.29 5.70
CA GLN A 163 -4.82 8.99 4.58
C GLN A 163 -5.28 7.52 4.61
N ASP A 164 -4.35 6.57 4.64
CA ASP A 164 -4.62 5.14 4.50
C ASP A 164 -3.49 4.22 5.03
N GLY A 165 -2.43 4.81 5.54
CA GLY A 165 -1.25 4.07 6.00
C GLY A 165 -1.46 3.35 7.33
N MET A 166 -2.39 3.84 8.17
CA MET A 166 -2.76 3.23 9.44
C MET A 166 -4.15 3.68 9.92
N PRO A 167 -4.75 2.96 10.87
CA PRO A 167 -5.98 3.43 11.51
C PRO A 167 -5.82 4.84 12.07
N GLY A 168 -6.71 5.74 11.69
CA GLY A 168 -6.67 7.13 12.09
C GLY A 168 -7.98 7.60 12.70
N VAL A 169 -7.90 8.64 13.55
CA VAL A 169 -9.06 9.31 14.13
C VAL A 169 -8.84 10.82 14.09
N GLN A 170 -9.89 11.57 13.78
CA GLN A 170 -9.90 13.02 13.94
C GLN A 170 -10.40 13.34 15.35
N LEU A 171 -9.63 14.12 16.08
CA LEU A 171 -10.01 14.57 17.43
C LEU A 171 -9.92 16.09 17.50
N GLU A 172 -10.90 16.68 18.17
CA GLU A 172 -10.84 18.09 18.55
C GLU A 172 -9.72 18.32 19.56
N LYS A 173 -9.08 19.47 19.52
CA LYS A 173 -8.04 19.87 20.49
C LYS A 173 -8.53 19.95 21.95
N SER A 174 -9.84 19.87 22.16
CA SER A 174 -10.47 19.74 23.48
C SER A 174 -10.31 18.34 24.10
N VAL A 175 -10.11 17.30 23.27
CA VAL A 175 -9.91 15.92 23.73
C VAL A 175 -8.44 15.74 24.12
N LYS A 176 -8.17 15.86 25.43
CA LYS A 176 -6.78 15.80 25.95
C LYS A 176 -6.37 14.47 26.57
N ASN A 177 -7.32 13.54 26.76
CA ASN A 177 -7.09 12.34 27.54
C ASN A 177 -6.62 11.17 26.66
N LEU A 178 -5.46 10.58 26.99
CA LEU A 178 -4.89 9.43 26.29
C LEU A 178 -5.80 8.20 26.28
N ILE A 179 -6.54 7.94 27.37
CA ILE A 179 -7.44 6.79 27.45
C ILE A 179 -8.55 6.89 26.39
N ASP A 180 -9.16 8.08 26.26
CA ASP A 180 -10.21 8.30 25.27
C ASP A 180 -9.65 8.21 23.83
N ALA A 181 -8.46 8.74 23.58
CA ALA A 181 -7.79 8.63 22.30
C ALA A 181 -7.48 7.18 21.90
N LEU A 182 -7.04 6.35 22.84
CA LEU A 182 -6.79 4.91 22.58
C LEU A 182 -8.07 4.16 22.20
N VAL A 183 -9.18 4.49 22.84
CA VAL A 183 -10.48 3.86 22.54
C VAL A 183 -11.00 4.35 21.19
N THR A 184 -10.97 5.66 20.94
CA THR A 184 -11.50 6.26 19.71
C THR A 184 -10.68 5.85 18.49
N SER A 185 -9.35 5.70 18.61
CA SER A 185 -8.48 5.21 17.54
C SER A 185 -8.57 3.69 17.31
N GLY A 186 -9.35 2.97 18.11
CA GLY A 186 -9.46 1.51 18.00
C GLY A 186 -8.26 0.74 18.55
N LEU A 187 -7.27 1.41 19.14
CA LEU A 187 -6.13 0.75 19.77
C LEU A 187 -6.50 0.05 21.08
N ALA A 188 -7.61 0.44 21.71
CA ALA A 188 -8.22 -0.28 22.83
C ALA A 188 -9.72 -0.43 22.60
N LYS A 189 -10.30 -1.56 23.03
CA LYS A 189 -11.73 -1.84 22.90
C LYS A 189 -12.57 -1.14 23.98
N SER A 190 -11.94 -0.74 25.06
CA SER A 190 -12.59 -0.09 26.21
C SER A 190 -11.62 0.74 27.03
N LYS A 191 -12.16 1.67 27.85
CA LYS A 191 -11.36 2.47 28.79
C LYS A 191 -10.60 1.62 29.80
N SER A 192 -11.15 0.47 30.23
CA SER A 192 -10.48 -0.47 31.12
C SER A 192 -9.26 -1.10 30.44
N GLU A 193 -9.42 -1.54 29.21
CA GLU A 193 -8.32 -2.10 28.42
C GLU A 193 -7.23 -1.05 28.15
N ALA A 194 -7.62 0.19 27.81
CA ALA A 194 -6.68 1.30 27.63
C ALA A 194 -5.82 1.55 28.87
N ARG A 195 -6.45 1.56 30.07
CA ARG A 195 -5.71 1.70 31.33
C ARG A 195 -4.71 0.57 31.55
N THR A 196 -5.11 -0.68 31.27
CA THR A 196 -4.21 -1.84 31.36
C THR A 196 -3.00 -1.69 30.44
N PHE A 197 -3.21 -1.22 29.20
CA PHE A 197 -2.09 -1.00 28.25
C PHE A 197 -1.15 0.11 28.70
N ILE A 198 -1.67 1.20 29.26
CA ILE A 198 -0.84 2.29 29.80
C ILE A 198 -0.04 1.78 30.99
N GLN A 199 -0.67 1.13 31.97
CA GLN A 199 -0.03 0.60 33.19
C GLN A 199 1.04 -0.46 32.87
N SER A 200 0.82 -1.29 31.86
CA SER A 200 1.82 -2.26 31.40
C SER A 200 2.98 -1.63 30.61
N GLY A 201 2.93 -0.31 30.37
CA GLY A 201 3.93 0.42 29.59
C GLY A 201 3.99 -0.03 28.14
N SER A 202 2.89 -0.52 27.60
CA SER A 202 2.81 -0.98 26.20
C SER A 202 2.35 0.12 25.23
N VAL A 203 2.08 1.34 25.73
CA VAL A 203 1.68 2.49 24.93
C VAL A 203 2.84 3.46 24.76
N SER A 204 2.96 4.02 23.58
CA SER A 204 3.87 5.15 23.31
C SER A 204 3.18 6.22 22.47
N ILE A 205 3.58 7.47 22.70
CA ILE A 205 3.15 8.68 21.99
C ILE A 205 4.38 9.21 21.26
N ASN A 206 4.29 9.37 19.95
CA ASN A 206 5.40 9.83 19.09
C ASN A 206 6.73 9.10 19.36
N GLY A 207 6.65 7.78 19.63
CA GLY A 207 7.80 6.95 19.93
C GLY A 207 8.28 6.97 21.39
N GLN A 208 7.76 7.87 22.22
CA GLN A 208 8.08 7.95 23.65
C GLN A 208 7.07 7.18 24.47
N LYS A 209 7.53 6.41 25.46
CA LYS A 209 6.66 5.61 26.33
C LYS A 209 5.76 6.50 27.16
N ALA A 210 4.47 6.17 27.17
CA ALA A 210 3.45 6.82 28.01
C ALA A 210 3.01 5.86 29.10
N ASP A 211 3.23 6.22 30.36
CA ASP A 211 2.93 5.40 31.55
C ASP A 211 1.98 6.10 32.54
N ALA A 212 1.68 7.38 32.32
CA ALA A 212 0.75 8.13 33.15
C ALA A 212 -0.72 7.90 32.74
N LEU A 213 -1.55 7.37 33.64
CA LEU A 213 -2.98 7.15 33.37
C LEU A 213 -3.76 8.44 33.08
N GLU A 214 -3.35 9.53 33.68
CA GLU A 214 -3.98 10.85 33.52
C GLU A 214 -3.26 11.72 32.49
N HIS A 215 -2.51 11.08 31.58
CA HIS A 215 -1.78 11.79 30.55
C HIS A 215 -2.74 12.63 29.69
N GLN A 216 -2.41 13.91 29.57
CA GLN A 216 -3.10 14.85 28.68
C GLN A 216 -2.15 15.30 27.59
N PHE A 217 -2.62 15.26 26.35
CA PHE A 217 -1.82 15.69 25.19
C PHE A 217 -1.45 17.16 25.30
N SER A 218 -0.15 17.42 25.10
CA SER A 218 0.39 18.76 25.00
C SER A 218 0.51 19.21 23.53
N ALA A 219 0.73 20.52 23.32
CA ALA A 219 0.99 21.03 21.98
C ALA A 219 2.31 20.49 21.38
N GLU A 220 3.30 20.14 22.22
CA GLU A 220 4.57 19.57 21.81
C GLU A 220 4.45 18.16 21.26
N GLU A 221 3.40 17.42 21.65
CA GLU A 221 3.09 16.09 21.14
C GLU A 221 2.31 16.13 19.83
N GLN A 222 1.94 17.31 19.34
CA GLN A 222 1.31 17.50 18.05
C GLN A 222 2.39 17.78 16.98
N LEU A 223 2.88 16.72 16.35
CA LEU A 223 3.82 16.82 15.23
C LEU A 223 3.24 17.72 14.15
N PHE A 224 3.99 18.75 13.75
CA PHE A 224 3.55 19.82 12.83
C PHE A 224 2.26 20.52 13.26
N GLY A 225 1.93 20.50 14.56
CA GLY A 225 0.69 21.06 15.11
C GLY A 225 -0.59 20.33 14.72
N ARG A 226 -0.49 19.16 14.07
CA ARG A 226 -1.63 18.45 13.44
C ARG A 226 -1.72 16.96 13.77
N PHE A 227 -0.62 16.29 14.05
CA PHE A 227 -0.61 14.83 14.15
C PHE A 227 -0.01 14.32 15.44
N THR A 228 -0.56 13.25 15.98
CA THR A 228 0.08 12.49 17.06
C THR A 228 0.03 11.01 16.73
N LEU A 229 1.17 10.35 16.76
CA LEU A 229 1.28 8.93 16.49
C LEU A 229 1.18 8.14 17.80
N LEU A 230 0.19 7.29 17.90
CA LEU A 230 0.02 6.33 19.00
C LEU A 230 0.54 4.96 18.57
N LYS A 231 1.20 4.26 19.51
CA LYS A 231 1.61 2.88 19.30
C LYS A 231 1.23 2.05 20.51
N ARG A 232 0.67 0.85 20.28
CA ARG A 232 0.39 -0.17 21.29
C ARG A 232 1.18 -1.45 20.98
N GLY A 233 2.06 -1.83 21.88
CA GLY A 233 2.93 -2.98 21.71
C GLY A 233 3.87 -2.81 20.52
N LYS A 234 4.19 -3.91 19.81
CA LYS A 234 5.21 -3.89 18.75
C LYS A 234 4.70 -3.43 17.37
N LYS A 235 3.43 -3.67 17.04
CA LYS A 235 2.92 -3.58 15.66
C LYS A 235 1.66 -2.73 15.47
N ASN A 236 0.96 -2.36 16.55
CA ASN A 236 -0.31 -1.65 16.41
C ASN A 236 -0.06 -0.14 16.51
N TYR A 237 -0.31 0.55 15.42
CA TYR A 237 -0.21 2.00 15.33
C TYR A 237 -1.59 2.62 15.12
N GLY A 238 -1.73 3.87 15.52
CA GLY A 238 -2.88 4.71 15.23
C GLY A 238 -2.47 6.16 15.11
N MET A 239 -3.13 6.90 14.24
CA MET A 239 -2.87 8.31 14.00
C MET A 239 -4.00 9.16 14.57
N ILE A 240 -3.67 10.17 15.35
CA ILE A 240 -4.58 11.26 15.69
C ILE A 240 -4.32 12.42 14.75
N SER A 241 -5.36 12.89 14.07
CA SER A 241 -5.37 14.16 13.34
C SER A 241 -6.15 15.19 14.14
N TRP A 242 -5.48 16.23 14.62
CA TRP A 242 -6.08 17.30 15.42
C TRP A 242 -6.79 18.32 14.55
N ILE A 243 -8.04 18.63 14.89
CA ILE A 243 -8.90 19.61 14.22
C ILE A 243 -9.32 20.76 15.12
#